data_15ec8eb58eb33f874154792d98af84e5
#
_entry.id   15ec8eb58eb33f874154792d98af84e5
#
_cell.length_a   1.000
_cell.length_b   1.000
_cell.length_c   1.000
_cell.angle_alpha   90.00
_cell.angle_beta   90.00
_cell.angle_gamma   90.00
#
_symmetry.space_group_name_H-M   'P 1'
#
loop_
_entity.id
_entity.type
_entity.pdbx_description
1 polymer ?
#
loop_
_entity_poly.entity_id
_entity_poly.type
_entity_poly.pdbx_seq_one_letter_code
_entity_poly.pdbx_strand_id
1 'polypeptide(L)'
;MAQDGDTLELLNDLVGRALKAGADAADAVDIKSIGLSHAQRLGEVEHVERSESRDLGLRVFFGKKQAVASSTDPGAAALTEVVERAIAMAKAVPDDVHCGLADSSEIQTGDILDLDIADDEEPSTEVLAERARACEQAARSVMGVTHSEG
;
A
#
# COMPACT_ATOMS: atom_id res chain seq x y z
N MET A 1 -14.58 -10.69 -5.89
CA MET A 1 -14.12 -11.60 -6.98
C MET A 1 -14.10 -10.95 -8.37
N ALA A 2 -15.12 -10.22 -8.86
CA ALA A 2 -15.04 -9.55 -10.18
C ALA A 2 -14.02 -8.40 -10.23
N GLN A 3 -13.82 -7.67 -9.15
CA GLN A 3 -12.87 -6.55 -9.10
C GLN A 3 -11.40 -6.98 -9.10
N ASP A 4 -11.08 -8.19 -8.65
CA ASP A 4 -9.70 -8.68 -8.60
C ASP A 4 -9.18 -9.06 -9.99
N GLY A 5 -10.05 -9.59 -10.87
CA GLY A 5 -9.71 -9.90 -12.26
C GLY A 5 -9.30 -8.64 -13.04
N ASP A 6 -10.10 -7.59 -12.97
CA ASP A 6 -9.84 -6.31 -13.64
C ASP A 6 -8.54 -5.66 -13.13
N THR A 7 -8.24 -5.79 -11.83
CA THR A 7 -6.99 -5.28 -11.23
C THR A 7 -5.77 -6.03 -11.75
N LEU A 8 -5.81 -7.35 -11.81
CA LEU A 8 -4.70 -8.14 -12.34
C LEU A 8 -4.46 -7.89 -13.83
N GLU A 9 -5.51 -7.70 -14.62
CA GLU A 9 -5.38 -7.31 -16.02
C GLU A 9 -4.70 -5.94 -16.18
N LEU A 10 -5.08 -4.97 -15.35
CA LEU A 10 -4.46 -3.64 -15.31
C LEU A 10 -2.97 -3.71 -14.98
N LEU A 11 -2.59 -4.49 -13.94
CA LEU A 11 -1.19 -4.67 -13.54
C LEU A 11 -0.38 -5.37 -14.62
N ASN A 12 -0.94 -6.41 -15.27
CA ASN A 12 -0.29 -7.10 -16.38
C ASN A 12 -0.09 -6.18 -17.60
N ASP A 13 -1.07 -5.32 -17.90
CA ASP A 13 -0.94 -4.33 -18.98
C ASP A 13 0.19 -3.33 -18.65
N LEU A 14 0.26 -2.86 -17.40
CA LEU A 14 1.29 -1.92 -16.96
C LEU A 14 2.70 -2.51 -17.09
N VAL A 15 2.89 -3.75 -16.61
CA VAL A 15 4.15 -4.50 -16.78
C VAL A 15 4.45 -4.70 -18.26
N GLY A 16 3.45 -5.12 -19.07
CA GLY A 16 3.61 -5.31 -20.50
C GLY A 16 4.04 -4.04 -21.25
N ARG A 17 3.52 -2.88 -20.85
CA ARG A 17 3.95 -1.57 -21.42
C ARG A 17 5.41 -1.26 -21.06
N ALA A 18 5.82 -1.51 -19.81
CA ALA A 18 7.21 -1.29 -19.39
C ALA A 18 8.20 -2.18 -20.17
N LEU A 19 7.88 -3.46 -20.35
CA LEU A 19 8.70 -4.39 -21.14
C LEU A 19 8.76 -3.96 -22.62
N LYS A 20 7.64 -3.58 -23.23
CA LYS A 20 7.62 -3.06 -24.61
C LYS A 20 8.42 -1.77 -24.78
N ALA A 21 8.51 -0.95 -23.74
CA ALA A 21 9.32 0.26 -23.72
C ALA A 21 10.80 0.01 -23.41
N GLY A 22 11.21 -1.26 -23.30
CA GLY A 22 12.59 -1.71 -23.24
C GLY A 22 13.13 -2.02 -21.84
N ALA A 23 12.28 -2.12 -20.81
CA ALA A 23 12.72 -2.64 -19.53
C ALA A 23 13.07 -4.13 -19.63
N ASP A 24 14.14 -4.56 -18.96
CA ASP A 24 14.56 -5.97 -18.93
C ASP A 24 13.61 -6.81 -18.06
N ALA A 25 13.09 -6.21 -16.99
CA ALA A 25 12.09 -6.80 -16.13
C ALA A 25 11.23 -5.69 -15.49
N ALA A 26 10.04 -6.05 -15.04
CA ALA A 26 9.16 -5.17 -14.31
C ALA A 26 8.23 -5.95 -13.38
N ASP A 27 7.80 -5.31 -12.30
CA ASP A 27 6.68 -5.75 -11.50
C ASP A 27 5.76 -4.56 -11.15
N ALA A 28 4.51 -4.86 -10.81
CA ALA A 28 3.54 -3.85 -10.47
C ALA A 28 2.67 -4.27 -9.27
N VAL A 29 2.20 -3.30 -8.53
CA VAL A 29 1.35 -3.49 -7.35
C VAL A 29 0.20 -2.49 -7.36
N ASP A 30 -0.98 -2.95 -6.95
CA ASP A 30 -2.14 -2.09 -6.63
C ASP A 30 -2.43 -2.22 -5.13
N ILE A 31 -2.31 -1.12 -4.41
CA ILE A 31 -2.56 -1.05 -2.98
C ILE A 31 -3.81 -0.22 -2.74
N LYS A 32 -4.82 -0.85 -2.15
CA LYS A 32 -6.01 -0.16 -1.65
C LYS A 32 -5.96 -0.15 -0.13
N SER A 33 -6.11 1.02 0.45
CA SER A 33 -6.11 1.20 1.90
C SER A 33 -7.39 1.88 2.35
N ILE A 34 -7.96 1.38 3.43
CA ILE A 34 -9.06 2.01 4.16
C ILE A 34 -8.56 2.23 5.57
N GLY A 35 -8.63 3.47 6.04
CA GLY A 35 -8.31 3.85 7.40
C GLY A 35 -9.53 4.42 8.09
N LEU A 36 -9.80 3.98 9.31
CA LEU A 36 -10.78 4.57 10.20
C LEU A 36 -10.09 4.92 11.51
N SER A 37 -10.16 6.17 11.92
CA SER A 37 -9.56 6.63 13.17
C SER A 37 -10.56 7.41 14.01
N HIS A 38 -10.41 7.28 15.33
CA HIS A 38 -11.14 8.06 16.32
C HIS A 38 -10.14 8.52 17.38
N ALA A 39 -10.09 9.82 17.63
CA ALA A 39 -9.27 10.40 18.68
C ALA A 39 -10.13 11.18 19.65
N GLN A 40 -9.86 11.01 20.94
CA GLN A 40 -10.50 11.76 22.00
C GLN A 40 -9.47 12.21 23.05
N ARG A 41 -9.77 13.31 23.72
CA ARG A 41 -8.98 13.85 24.81
C ARG A 41 -9.90 14.29 25.96
N LEU A 42 -9.58 13.84 27.17
CA LEU A 42 -10.32 14.14 28.39
C LEU A 42 -11.83 13.84 28.29
N GLY A 43 -12.17 12.80 27.51
CA GLY A 43 -13.55 12.38 27.27
C GLY A 43 -14.26 13.08 26.11
N GLU A 44 -13.65 14.09 25.49
CA GLU A 44 -14.21 14.81 24.36
C GLU A 44 -13.61 14.32 23.03
N VAL A 45 -14.44 14.17 22.02
CA VAL A 45 -14.01 13.76 20.68
C VAL A 45 -13.22 14.89 20.04
N GLU A 46 -12.00 14.63 19.62
CA GLU A 46 -11.17 15.59 18.89
C GLU A 46 -11.20 15.35 17.39
N HIS A 47 -11.18 14.07 16.98
CA HIS A 47 -11.08 13.74 15.57
C HIS A 47 -11.74 12.41 15.26
N VAL A 48 -12.48 12.37 14.16
CA VAL A 48 -12.98 11.14 13.53
C VAL A 48 -12.69 11.25 12.05
N GLU A 49 -11.95 10.31 11.50
CA GLU A 49 -11.55 10.30 10.10
C GLU A 49 -11.78 8.93 9.49
N ARG A 50 -12.31 8.92 8.27
CA ARG A 50 -12.31 7.79 7.37
C ARG A 50 -11.58 8.17 6.10
N SER A 51 -10.48 7.49 5.80
CA SER A 51 -9.68 7.71 4.61
C SER A 51 -9.70 6.47 3.71
N GLU A 52 -9.73 6.69 2.41
CA GLU A 52 -9.58 5.66 1.41
C GLU A 52 -8.52 6.12 0.41
N SER A 53 -7.56 5.25 0.12
CA SER A 53 -6.56 5.50 -0.91
C SER A 53 -6.38 4.30 -1.83
N ARG A 54 -5.92 4.58 -3.03
CA ARG A 54 -5.47 3.58 -3.99
C ARG A 54 -4.19 4.07 -4.63
N ASP A 55 -3.16 3.22 -4.62
CA ASP A 55 -1.85 3.50 -5.19
C ASP A 55 -1.43 2.38 -6.13
N LEU A 56 -1.18 2.74 -7.38
CA LEU A 56 -0.59 1.86 -8.39
C LEU A 56 0.91 2.12 -8.46
N GLY A 57 1.72 1.12 -8.15
CA GLY A 57 3.18 1.17 -8.24
C GLY A 57 3.69 0.33 -9.41
N LEU A 58 4.65 0.86 -10.15
CA LEU A 58 5.41 0.15 -11.18
C LEU A 58 6.89 0.24 -10.84
N ARG A 59 7.55 -0.92 -10.73
CA ARG A 59 9.00 -1.03 -10.65
C ARG A 59 9.54 -1.57 -11.95
N VAL A 60 10.59 -0.96 -12.46
CA VAL A 60 11.27 -1.38 -13.70
C VAL A 60 12.74 -1.60 -13.48
N PHE A 61 13.33 -2.51 -14.26
CA PHE A 61 14.74 -2.89 -14.19
C PHE A 61 15.40 -2.71 -15.55
N PHE A 62 16.64 -2.19 -15.52
CA PHE A 62 17.57 -2.12 -16.66
C PHE A 62 18.93 -2.60 -16.21
N GLY A 63 19.28 -3.85 -16.49
CA GLY A 63 20.48 -4.48 -15.97
C GLY A 63 20.49 -4.47 -14.44
N LYS A 64 21.42 -3.70 -13.86
CA LYS A 64 21.54 -3.50 -12.41
C LYS A 64 20.99 -2.16 -11.93
N LYS A 65 20.06 -1.58 -12.65
CA LYS A 65 19.38 -0.33 -12.31
C LYS A 65 17.91 -0.58 -12.11
N GLN A 66 17.30 0.09 -11.14
CA GLN A 66 15.86 0.02 -10.91
C GLN A 66 15.30 1.38 -10.54
N ALA A 67 14.03 1.57 -10.82
CA ALA A 67 13.26 2.68 -10.30
C ALA A 67 11.79 2.28 -10.07
N VAL A 68 11.15 3.00 -9.16
CA VAL A 68 9.73 2.86 -8.86
C VAL A 68 9.04 4.18 -9.17
N ALA A 69 7.92 4.10 -9.88
CA ALA A 69 7.01 5.23 -10.05
C ALA A 69 5.59 4.78 -9.67
N SER A 70 4.79 5.69 -9.13
CA SER A 70 3.43 5.38 -8.70
C SER A 70 2.44 6.45 -9.14
N SER A 71 1.16 6.09 -9.17
CA SER A 71 0.04 7.00 -9.40
C SER A 71 -1.17 6.55 -8.61
N THR A 72 -1.96 7.50 -8.14
CA THR A 72 -3.30 7.26 -7.56
C THR A 72 -4.39 7.25 -8.63
N ASP A 73 -4.06 7.68 -9.86
CA ASP A 73 -4.98 7.69 -11.00
C ASP A 73 -4.75 6.44 -11.88
N PRO A 74 -5.74 5.54 -12.00
CA PRO A 74 -5.68 4.37 -12.88
C PRO A 74 -5.97 4.68 -14.35
N GLY A 75 -6.19 5.94 -14.72
CA GLY A 75 -6.49 6.35 -16.08
C GLY A 75 -5.34 6.08 -17.06
N ALA A 76 -5.68 5.77 -18.31
CA ALA A 76 -4.71 5.35 -19.33
C ALA A 76 -3.57 6.36 -19.56
N ALA A 77 -3.86 7.66 -19.46
CA ALA A 77 -2.86 8.72 -19.59
C ALA A 77 -1.87 8.70 -18.41
N ALA A 78 -2.38 8.62 -17.17
CA ALA A 78 -1.55 8.54 -15.96
C ALA A 78 -0.67 7.28 -15.97
N LEU A 79 -1.19 6.14 -16.41
CA LEU A 79 -0.42 4.90 -16.52
C LEU A 79 0.70 5.03 -17.57
N THR A 80 0.48 5.74 -18.68
CA THR A 80 1.53 6.02 -19.65
C THR A 80 2.65 6.87 -19.04
N GLU A 81 2.29 7.92 -18.30
CA GLU A 81 3.25 8.76 -17.57
C GLU A 81 4.03 7.99 -16.50
N VAL A 82 3.39 7.06 -15.80
CA VAL A 82 4.07 6.19 -14.81
C VAL A 82 5.14 5.36 -15.49
N VAL A 83 4.83 4.73 -16.64
CA VAL A 83 5.81 3.91 -17.38
C VAL A 83 6.98 4.78 -17.87
N GLU A 84 6.70 5.91 -18.51
CA GLU A 84 7.73 6.82 -19.02
C GLU A 84 8.65 7.34 -17.91
N ARG A 85 8.06 7.72 -16.77
CA ARG A 85 8.78 8.22 -15.61
C ARG A 85 9.65 7.13 -14.98
N ALA A 86 9.10 5.92 -14.76
CA ALA A 86 9.85 4.81 -14.19
C ALA A 86 11.08 4.46 -15.06
N ILE A 87 10.90 4.40 -16.38
CA ILE A 87 11.97 4.11 -17.33
C ILE A 87 13.04 5.22 -17.32
N ALA A 88 12.63 6.48 -17.36
CA ALA A 88 13.55 7.61 -17.35
C ALA A 88 14.39 7.62 -16.06
N MET A 89 13.74 7.37 -14.92
CA MET A 89 14.41 7.29 -13.62
C MET A 89 15.38 6.11 -13.56
N ALA A 90 14.96 4.91 -13.99
CA ALA A 90 15.83 3.73 -13.95
C ALA A 90 17.08 3.88 -14.83
N LYS A 91 16.97 4.57 -15.97
CA LYS A 91 18.13 4.87 -16.83
C LYS A 91 19.10 5.87 -16.21
N ALA A 92 18.62 6.74 -15.32
CA ALA A 92 19.40 7.81 -14.70
C ALA A 92 20.13 7.44 -13.41
N VAL A 93 19.68 6.37 -12.71
CA VAL A 93 20.28 5.93 -11.44
C VAL A 93 21.57 5.14 -11.67
N PRO A 94 22.50 5.09 -10.70
CA PRO A 94 23.67 4.21 -10.75
C PRO A 94 23.29 2.74 -10.64
N ASP A 95 24.22 1.86 -10.99
CA ASP A 95 24.07 0.41 -10.80
C ASP A 95 24.00 0.04 -9.31
N ASP A 96 23.11 -0.88 -8.99
CA ASP A 96 23.00 -1.54 -7.69
C ASP A 96 23.17 -3.04 -7.87
N VAL A 97 24.25 -3.60 -7.32
CA VAL A 97 24.60 -5.01 -7.48
C VAL A 97 23.55 -5.97 -6.89
N HIS A 98 22.74 -5.48 -5.95
CA HIS A 98 21.68 -6.24 -5.30
C HIS A 98 20.31 -6.09 -5.99
N CYS A 99 20.24 -5.30 -7.05
CA CYS A 99 19.01 -5.04 -7.79
C CYS A 99 18.61 -6.27 -8.62
N GLY A 100 17.34 -6.66 -8.56
CA GLY A 100 16.74 -7.73 -9.37
C GLY A 100 15.40 -8.20 -8.82
N LEU A 101 14.68 -8.98 -9.61
CA LEU A 101 13.54 -9.76 -9.14
C LEU A 101 14.05 -10.98 -8.38
N ALA A 102 13.18 -11.56 -7.53
CA ALA A 102 13.44 -12.84 -6.89
C ALA A 102 13.66 -13.94 -7.96
N ASP A 103 14.55 -14.91 -7.67
CA ASP A 103 14.71 -16.06 -8.53
C ASP A 103 13.40 -16.85 -8.61
N SER A 104 13.09 -17.41 -9.78
CA SER A 104 11.85 -18.16 -9.99
C SER A 104 11.73 -19.39 -9.06
N SER A 105 12.86 -19.92 -8.57
CA SER A 105 12.89 -21.01 -7.58
C SER A 105 12.50 -20.58 -6.17
N GLU A 106 12.53 -19.27 -5.88
CA GLU A 106 12.16 -18.69 -4.58
C GLU A 106 10.71 -18.24 -4.53
N ILE A 107 10.02 -18.26 -5.69
CA ILE A 107 8.62 -17.86 -5.79
C ILE A 107 7.71 -19.03 -5.39
N GLN A 108 6.81 -18.80 -4.45
CA GLN A 108 5.79 -19.78 -4.08
C GLN A 108 4.85 -20.05 -5.26
N THR A 109 4.85 -21.27 -5.78
CA THR A 109 4.03 -21.70 -6.92
C THR A 109 2.96 -22.76 -6.56
N GLY A 110 2.98 -23.27 -5.32
CA GLY A 110 2.02 -24.24 -4.80
C GLY A 110 0.84 -23.59 -4.09
N ASP A 111 0.12 -24.39 -3.33
CA ASP A 111 -1.00 -23.90 -2.50
C ASP A 111 -0.51 -22.83 -1.54
N ILE A 112 -1.25 -21.71 -1.49
CA ILE A 112 -0.98 -20.63 -0.56
C ILE A 112 -1.49 -21.08 0.82
N LEU A 113 -0.60 -21.05 1.81
CA LEU A 113 -0.99 -21.32 3.20
C LEU A 113 -1.95 -20.23 3.67
N ASP A 114 -3.00 -20.63 4.35
CA ASP A 114 -3.82 -19.69 5.12
C ASP A 114 -3.01 -19.23 6.33
N LEU A 115 -2.62 -17.96 6.30
CA LEU A 115 -1.79 -17.35 7.34
C LEU A 115 -2.62 -16.59 8.39
N ASP A 116 -3.96 -16.57 8.22
CA ASP A 116 -4.88 -15.85 9.13
C ASP A 116 -4.41 -14.40 9.40
N ILE A 117 -3.99 -13.69 8.34
CA ILE A 117 -3.45 -12.32 8.43
C ILE A 117 -4.46 -11.24 8.00
N ALA A 118 -5.67 -11.63 7.65
CA ALA A 118 -6.75 -10.74 7.27
C ALA A 118 -7.87 -10.81 8.32
N ASP A 119 -8.37 -9.65 8.73
CA ASP A 119 -9.57 -9.53 9.54
C ASP A 119 -10.67 -8.92 8.66
N ASP A 120 -11.77 -9.66 8.51
CA ASP A 120 -12.91 -9.23 7.69
C ASP A 120 -13.81 -8.22 8.40
N GLU A 121 -13.57 -7.96 9.70
CA GLU A 121 -14.37 -7.03 10.48
C GLU A 121 -13.80 -5.59 10.42
N GLU A 122 -14.55 -4.69 9.79
CA GLU A 122 -14.32 -3.25 9.92
C GLU A 122 -15.01 -2.75 11.20
N PRO A 123 -14.26 -2.26 12.21
CA PRO A 123 -14.86 -1.79 13.45
C PRO A 123 -15.70 -0.53 13.18
N SER A 124 -16.87 -0.42 13.83
CA SER A 124 -17.66 0.80 13.76
C SER A 124 -16.99 1.94 14.53
N THR A 125 -17.38 3.18 14.21
CA THR A 125 -16.90 4.39 14.92
C THR A 125 -17.18 4.32 16.43
N GLU A 126 -18.31 3.72 16.82
CA GLU A 126 -18.70 3.54 18.23
C GLU A 126 -17.73 2.59 18.94
N VAL A 127 -17.33 1.48 18.29
CA VAL A 127 -16.36 0.53 18.84
C VAL A 127 -15.00 1.20 19.03
N LEU A 128 -14.56 2.03 18.08
CA LEU A 128 -13.31 2.78 18.20
C LEU A 128 -13.40 3.80 19.34
N ALA A 129 -14.52 4.52 19.46
CA ALA A 129 -14.77 5.47 20.54
C ALA A 129 -14.74 4.79 21.92
N GLU A 130 -15.33 3.60 22.05
CA GLU A 130 -15.29 2.82 23.29
C GLU A 130 -13.88 2.38 23.65
N ARG A 131 -13.09 1.91 22.67
CA ARG A 131 -11.69 1.52 22.88
C ARG A 131 -10.85 2.72 23.32
N ALA A 132 -10.97 3.86 22.63
CA ALA A 132 -10.26 5.08 22.99
C ALA A 132 -10.63 5.56 24.41
N ARG A 133 -11.92 5.53 24.76
CA ARG A 133 -12.40 5.88 26.10
C ARG A 133 -11.85 4.94 27.18
N ALA A 134 -11.83 3.65 26.92
CA ALA A 134 -11.31 2.67 27.86
C ALA A 134 -9.81 2.90 28.13
N CYS A 135 -9.02 3.15 27.08
CA CYS A 135 -7.59 3.48 27.21
C CYS A 135 -7.38 4.77 28.02
N GLU A 136 -8.13 5.82 27.71
CA GLU A 136 -8.06 7.09 28.42
C GLU A 136 -8.44 6.96 29.90
N GLN A 137 -9.53 6.24 30.20
CA GLN A 137 -9.96 5.99 31.58
C GLN A 137 -8.92 5.20 32.36
N ALA A 138 -8.30 4.17 31.74
CA ALA A 138 -7.24 3.41 32.36
C ALA A 138 -6.03 4.29 32.72
N ALA A 139 -5.59 5.14 31.79
CA ALA A 139 -4.50 6.09 32.04
C ALA A 139 -4.84 7.08 33.16
N ARG A 140 -6.04 7.67 33.14
CA ARG A 140 -6.50 8.66 34.12
C ARG A 140 -6.79 8.08 35.50
N SER A 141 -6.95 6.77 35.62
CA SER A 141 -7.09 6.10 36.92
C SER A 141 -5.79 6.08 37.72
N VAL A 142 -4.66 6.34 37.07
CA VAL A 142 -3.34 6.40 37.74
C VAL A 142 -3.16 7.76 38.41
N MET A 143 -2.84 7.73 39.69
CA MET A 143 -2.61 8.95 40.50
C MET A 143 -1.52 9.84 39.88
N GLY A 144 -1.80 11.12 39.67
CA GLY A 144 -0.87 12.09 39.09
C GLY A 144 -0.99 12.26 37.57
N VAL A 145 -1.74 11.42 36.86
CA VAL A 145 -2.03 11.62 35.45
C VAL A 145 -3.13 12.68 35.29
N THR A 146 -2.78 13.80 34.66
CA THR A 146 -3.69 14.96 34.45
C THR A 146 -4.16 15.08 33.01
N HIS A 147 -3.42 14.47 32.06
CA HIS A 147 -3.72 14.49 30.63
C HIS A 147 -3.61 13.09 30.06
N SER A 148 -4.51 12.78 29.14
CA SER A 148 -4.52 11.54 28.36
C SER A 148 -5.17 11.82 27.02
N GLU A 149 -4.77 11.05 26.04
CA GLU A 149 -5.32 11.05 24.68
C GLU A 149 -5.47 9.59 24.26
N GLY A 150 -6.56 9.27 23.62
CA GLY A 150 -6.88 7.92 23.16
C GLY A 150 -7.43 7.89 21.75
#